data_492ce2e9c4340b725a5ce8d124ff0635
#
_entry.id   492ce2e9c4340b725a5ce8d124ff0635
#
_cell.length_a   1.000
_cell.length_b   1.000
_cell.length_c   1.000
_cell.angle_alpha   90.00
_cell.angle_beta   90.00
_cell.angle_gamma   90.00
#
_symmetry.space_group_name_H-M   'P 1'
#
loop_
_entity.id
_entity.type
_entity.pdbx_description
1 polymer ?
#
loop_
_entity_poly.entity_id
_entity_poly.type
_entity_poly.pdbx_seq_one_letter_code
_entity_poly.pdbx_strand_id
1 'polypeptide(L)'
;NILIENGKISAITTQSLEDTDAEITDAEGMFLLPGLINTHTHLPMTMLRGFADDLPLHEWLTGHIFPAEARLVTPENVRIATRLAFIEMIKSGTTCFNDMYFFEDIIAEEAKNAGIRGVMGESMIDFATASFQTVDEGLARCEALIRKWQGDSIIHPSVCVHAPYTCSQATLQQSKQLADRYGTLLQIHVAETRQEVEDITARTGMPPAEYLHSIGLLDRNVIAAHCVWLNPKEIEPL
;
A
#
# COMPACT_ATOMS: atom_id res chain seq x y z
N ASN A 1 -21.71 4.85 -27.30
CA ASN A 1 -21.89 5.85 -26.26
C ASN A 1 -21.84 5.19 -24.88
N ILE A 2 -21.26 5.89 -23.91
CA ILE A 2 -21.19 5.45 -22.50
C ILE A 2 -21.76 6.60 -21.67
N LEU A 3 -22.78 6.30 -20.86
CA LEU A 3 -23.36 7.24 -19.91
C LEU A 3 -22.80 6.96 -18.52
N ILE A 4 -22.33 8.01 -17.86
CA ILE A 4 -21.80 7.95 -16.49
C ILE A 4 -22.67 8.85 -15.62
N GLU A 5 -23.26 8.26 -14.56
CA GLU A 5 -24.10 8.98 -13.60
C GLU A 5 -23.63 8.63 -12.18
N ASN A 6 -23.46 9.64 -11.35
CA ASN A 6 -23.01 9.49 -9.96
C ASN A 6 -21.72 8.65 -9.81
N GLY A 7 -20.76 8.82 -10.74
CA GLY A 7 -19.49 8.13 -10.76
C GLY A 7 -19.57 6.65 -11.17
N LYS A 8 -20.69 6.20 -11.76
CA LYS A 8 -20.88 4.82 -12.25
C LYS A 8 -21.32 4.82 -13.70
N ILE A 9 -20.91 3.78 -14.44
CA ILE A 9 -21.42 3.54 -15.79
C ILE A 9 -22.89 3.09 -15.65
N SER A 10 -23.82 3.95 -16.12
CA SER A 10 -25.25 3.64 -16.09
C SER A 10 -25.75 2.99 -17.39
N ALA A 11 -25.09 3.28 -18.53
CA ALA A 11 -25.41 2.66 -19.80
C ALA A 11 -24.20 2.56 -20.73
N ILE A 12 -24.18 1.50 -21.54
CA ILE A 12 -23.30 1.34 -22.71
C ILE A 12 -24.21 1.01 -23.89
N THR A 13 -24.26 1.87 -24.91
CA THR A 13 -25.21 1.75 -26.03
C THR A 13 -24.62 2.27 -27.34
N THR A 14 -25.11 1.73 -28.46
CA THR A 14 -24.84 2.24 -29.80
C THR A 14 -25.86 3.31 -30.22
N GLN A 15 -26.97 3.47 -29.47
CA GLN A 15 -27.99 4.48 -29.75
C GLN A 15 -27.52 5.86 -29.34
N SER A 16 -28.07 6.90 -29.99
CA SER A 16 -27.89 8.29 -29.54
C SER A 16 -28.48 8.47 -28.14
N LEU A 17 -27.77 9.18 -27.29
CA LEU A 17 -28.24 9.60 -25.97
C LEU A 17 -28.74 11.06 -26.10
N GLU A 18 -29.71 11.27 -26.98
CA GLU A 18 -30.38 12.58 -27.15
C GLU A 18 -31.19 12.90 -25.88
N ASP A 19 -31.33 14.18 -25.57
CA ASP A 19 -32.06 14.73 -24.41
C ASP A 19 -31.39 14.45 -23.02
N THR A 20 -30.06 14.48 -22.94
CA THR A 20 -29.38 14.48 -21.65
C THR A 20 -28.76 15.85 -21.37
N ASP A 21 -28.88 16.35 -20.13
CA ASP A 21 -28.11 17.52 -19.65
C ASP A 21 -26.64 17.13 -19.31
N ALA A 22 -26.17 15.98 -19.81
CA ALA A 22 -24.85 15.46 -19.53
C ALA A 22 -23.76 16.23 -20.30
N GLU A 23 -22.62 16.46 -19.68
CA GLU A 23 -21.43 16.90 -20.37
C GLU A 23 -20.95 15.82 -21.36
N ILE A 24 -20.78 16.23 -22.63
CA ILE A 24 -20.38 15.31 -23.69
C ILE A 24 -18.89 15.44 -23.94
N THR A 25 -18.17 14.31 -23.82
CA THR A 25 -16.79 14.19 -24.25
C THR A 25 -16.74 13.39 -25.56
N ASP A 26 -16.24 14.02 -26.62
CA ASP A 26 -15.98 13.32 -27.88
C ASP A 26 -14.73 12.45 -27.74
N ALA A 27 -14.89 11.14 -27.88
CA ALA A 27 -13.84 10.14 -27.81
C ALA A 27 -13.67 9.36 -29.13
N GLU A 28 -14.02 9.98 -30.27
CA GLU A 28 -13.86 9.36 -31.59
C GLU A 28 -12.39 8.95 -31.82
N GLY A 29 -12.17 7.71 -32.25
CA GLY A 29 -10.84 7.15 -32.45
C GLY A 29 -10.06 6.78 -31.18
N MET A 30 -10.67 6.88 -30.00
CA MET A 30 -10.06 6.54 -28.70
C MET A 30 -10.57 5.19 -28.18
N PHE A 31 -9.79 4.59 -27.29
CA PHE A 31 -10.22 3.46 -26.47
C PHE A 31 -10.52 3.93 -25.05
N LEU A 32 -11.65 3.53 -24.51
CA LEU A 32 -11.95 3.67 -23.09
C LEU A 32 -11.60 2.38 -22.37
N LEU A 33 -10.73 2.48 -21.39
CA LEU A 33 -10.28 1.37 -20.55
C LEU A 33 -10.59 1.66 -19.09
N PRO A 34 -10.79 0.62 -18.24
CA PRO A 34 -10.74 0.80 -16.80
C PRO A 34 -9.41 1.46 -16.40
N GLY A 35 -9.44 2.36 -15.41
CA GLY A 35 -8.23 2.95 -14.88
C GLY A 35 -7.29 1.89 -14.29
N LEU A 36 -5.99 2.11 -14.41
CA LEU A 36 -5.00 1.21 -13.85
C LEU A 36 -5.06 1.24 -12.31
N ILE A 37 -4.76 0.10 -11.70
CA ILE A 37 -4.63 -0.03 -10.24
C ILE A 37 -3.18 -0.36 -9.93
N ASN A 38 -2.51 0.51 -9.16
CA ASN A 38 -1.19 0.22 -8.63
C ASN A 38 -1.34 -0.48 -7.27
N THR A 39 -1.08 -1.78 -7.25
CA THR A 39 -1.39 -2.65 -6.10
C THR A 39 -0.33 -2.64 -5.00
N HIS A 40 0.81 -1.97 -5.21
CA HIS A 40 1.86 -1.85 -4.19
C HIS A 40 2.75 -0.65 -4.47
N THR A 41 2.84 0.24 -3.49
CA THR A 41 3.67 1.45 -3.58
C THR A 41 4.25 1.85 -2.22
N HIS A 42 5.28 2.71 -2.29
CA HIS A 42 5.83 3.51 -1.22
C HIS A 42 5.94 4.94 -1.76
N LEU A 43 4.81 5.65 -1.84
CA LEU A 43 4.67 6.90 -2.61
C LEU A 43 5.77 7.94 -2.35
N PRO A 44 6.13 8.25 -1.09
CA PRO A 44 7.18 9.24 -0.81
C PRO A 44 8.58 8.82 -1.27
N MET A 45 8.82 7.54 -1.56
CA MET A 45 10.12 7.07 -2.06
C MET A 45 10.44 7.58 -3.47
N THR A 46 9.51 8.26 -4.15
CA THR A 46 9.82 9.02 -5.38
C THR A 46 10.96 10.01 -5.17
N MET A 47 11.17 10.54 -3.96
CA MET A 47 12.30 11.41 -3.61
C MET A 47 13.65 10.68 -3.60
N LEU A 48 13.65 9.35 -3.50
CA LEU A 48 14.85 8.50 -3.45
C LEU A 48 15.11 7.77 -4.78
N ARG A 49 14.40 8.15 -5.85
CA ARG A 49 14.54 7.49 -7.16
C ARG A 49 15.97 7.56 -7.67
N GLY A 50 16.50 6.40 -8.09
CA GLY A 50 17.88 6.28 -8.57
C GLY A 50 18.94 6.38 -7.47
N PHE A 51 18.52 6.34 -6.19
CA PHE A 51 19.46 6.40 -5.08
C PHE A 51 19.97 5.00 -4.73
N ALA A 52 21.30 4.81 -4.84
CA ALA A 52 21.99 3.56 -4.54
C ALA A 52 21.46 2.36 -5.34
N ASP A 53 21.27 2.52 -6.66
CA ASP A 53 20.82 1.47 -7.57
C ASP A 53 21.79 0.27 -7.62
N ASP A 54 21.27 -0.86 -8.14
CA ASP A 54 22.02 -2.09 -8.44
C ASP A 54 22.64 -2.82 -7.23
N LEU A 55 22.02 -2.68 -6.04
CA LEU A 55 22.43 -3.37 -4.83
C LEU A 55 21.44 -4.48 -4.43
N PRO A 56 21.90 -5.54 -3.74
CA PRO A 56 21.00 -6.48 -3.09
C PRO A 56 20.07 -5.78 -2.08
N LEU A 57 18.80 -6.22 -1.96
CA LEU A 57 17.80 -5.54 -1.15
C LEU A 57 18.25 -5.25 0.29
N HIS A 58 18.85 -6.22 0.96
CA HIS A 58 19.29 -6.05 2.35
C HIS A 58 20.38 -4.95 2.49
N GLU A 59 21.37 -4.95 1.60
CA GLU A 59 22.41 -3.93 1.58
C GLU A 59 21.83 -2.56 1.22
N TRP A 60 20.95 -2.50 0.22
CA TRP A 60 20.25 -1.30 -0.20
C TRP A 60 19.44 -0.70 0.95
N LEU A 61 18.62 -1.51 1.65
CA LEU A 61 17.81 -1.04 2.77
C LEU A 61 18.69 -0.57 3.93
N THR A 62 19.57 -1.43 4.46
CA THR A 62 20.28 -1.16 5.71
C THR A 62 21.43 -0.17 5.54
N GLY A 63 22.13 -0.23 4.41
CA GLY A 63 23.28 0.63 4.13
C GLY A 63 22.92 2.00 3.58
N HIS A 64 21.79 2.12 2.90
CA HIS A 64 21.46 3.34 2.13
C HIS A 64 20.08 3.89 2.44
N ILE A 65 19.01 3.12 2.31
CA ILE A 65 17.65 3.63 2.41
C ILE A 65 17.29 4.04 3.83
N PHE A 66 17.43 3.16 4.83
CA PHE A 66 17.09 3.52 6.21
C PHE A 66 17.88 4.73 6.73
N PRO A 67 19.19 4.88 6.47
CA PRO A 67 19.90 6.11 6.79
C PRO A 67 19.43 7.36 6.04
N ALA A 68 18.99 7.22 4.78
CA ALA A 68 18.43 8.31 4.01
C ALA A 68 17.03 8.70 4.51
N GLU A 69 16.17 7.73 4.78
CA GLU A 69 14.84 7.93 5.34
C GLU A 69 14.89 8.66 6.68
N ALA A 70 15.78 8.25 7.59
CA ALA A 70 15.96 8.91 8.88
C ALA A 70 16.27 10.41 8.77
N ARG A 71 16.81 10.86 7.65
CA ARG A 71 17.17 12.28 7.41
C ARG A 71 16.16 13.01 6.54
N LEU A 72 15.56 12.34 5.57
CA LEU A 72 14.79 12.95 4.48
C LEU A 72 13.30 12.78 4.64
N VAL A 73 12.84 11.73 5.33
CA VAL A 73 11.40 11.48 5.53
C VAL A 73 10.89 12.40 6.63
N THR A 74 10.39 13.55 6.20
CA THR A 74 9.74 14.55 7.05
C THR A 74 8.32 14.79 6.56
N PRO A 75 7.40 15.30 7.39
CA PRO A 75 6.04 15.63 6.96
C PRO A 75 5.98 16.47 5.67
N GLU A 76 6.87 17.44 5.52
CA GLU A 76 6.93 18.31 4.35
C GLU A 76 7.40 17.54 3.10
N ASN A 77 8.49 16.79 3.20
CA ASN A 77 9.04 16.02 2.09
C ASN A 77 8.09 14.92 1.65
N VAL A 78 7.42 14.24 2.60
CA VAL A 78 6.37 13.25 2.31
C VAL A 78 5.25 13.89 1.48
N ARG A 79 4.78 15.07 1.88
CA ARG A 79 3.75 15.81 1.15
C ARG A 79 4.17 16.10 -0.30
N ILE A 80 5.36 16.63 -0.49
CA ILE A 80 5.88 16.99 -1.83
C ILE A 80 6.07 15.76 -2.70
N ALA A 81 6.71 14.72 -2.16
CA ALA A 81 6.99 13.48 -2.89
C ALA A 81 5.71 12.72 -3.25
N THR A 82 4.72 12.69 -2.36
CA THR A 82 3.39 12.11 -2.62
C THR A 82 2.69 12.83 -3.76
N ARG A 83 2.73 14.17 -3.79
CA ARG A 83 2.15 14.94 -4.91
C ARG A 83 2.82 14.62 -6.24
N LEU A 84 4.16 14.47 -6.25
CA LEU A 84 4.89 14.05 -7.45
C LEU A 84 4.43 12.67 -7.91
N ALA A 85 4.33 11.70 -7.00
CA ALA A 85 3.86 10.36 -7.30
C ALA A 85 2.43 10.38 -7.90
N PHE A 86 1.52 11.18 -7.35
CA PHE A 86 0.16 11.31 -7.91
C PHE A 86 0.13 11.94 -9.29
N ILE A 87 0.99 12.93 -9.57
CA ILE A 87 1.11 13.49 -10.92
C ILE A 87 1.51 12.38 -11.92
N GLU A 88 2.49 11.55 -11.55
CA GLU A 88 2.94 10.44 -12.40
C GLU A 88 1.85 9.38 -12.57
N MET A 89 1.15 9.01 -11.50
CA MET A 89 0.05 8.05 -11.54
C MET A 89 -1.10 8.53 -12.42
N ILE A 90 -1.55 9.76 -12.22
CA ILE A 90 -2.67 10.34 -12.99
C ILE A 90 -2.28 10.41 -14.48
N LYS A 91 -1.07 10.86 -14.79
CA LYS A 91 -0.58 10.94 -16.17
C LYS A 91 -0.40 9.57 -16.84
N SER A 92 -0.17 8.51 -16.07
CA SER A 92 -0.08 7.14 -16.57
C SER A 92 -1.42 6.38 -16.58
N GLY A 93 -2.52 7.02 -16.13
CA GLY A 93 -3.85 6.42 -16.10
C GLY A 93 -4.14 5.57 -14.86
N THR A 94 -3.32 5.68 -13.81
CA THR A 94 -3.59 5.03 -12.52
C THR A 94 -4.67 5.79 -11.78
N THR A 95 -5.74 5.11 -11.38
CA THR A 95 -6.91 5.68 -10.70
C THR A 95 -7.11 5.19 -9.28
N CYS A 96 -6.36 4.15 -8.90
CA CYS A 96 -6.36 3.58 -7.56
C CYS A 96 -4.96 3.10 -7.22
N PHE A 97 -4.55 3.27 -5.96
CA PHE A 97 -3.26 2.78 -5.48
C PHE A 97 -3.40 2.05 -4.14
N ASN A 98 -2.38 1.27 -3.82
CA ASN A 98 -2.20 0.63 -2.52
C ASN A 98 -0.83 1.01 -1.99
N ASP A 99 -0.78 1.73 -0.87
CA ASP A 99 0.45 2.27 -0.28
C ASP A 99 0.69 1.75 1.14
N MET A 100 1.94 1.60 1.46
CA MET A 100 2.43 1.30 2.80
C MET A 100 3.74 2.02 3.04
N TYR A 101 3.73 3.01 3.93
CA TYR A 101 4.92 3.80 4.23
C TYR A 101 4.81 4.47 5.60
N PHE A 102 5.42 5.65 5.76
CA PHE A 102 5.41 6.48 6.96
C PHE A 102 4.67 7.80 6.71
N PHE A 103 4.04 8.35 7.76
CA PHE A 103 3.18 9.54 7.67
C PHE A 103 1.99 9.35 6.72
N GLU A 104 1.35 8.22 6.78
CA GLU A 104 0.21 7.88 5.92
C GLU A 104 -1.01 8.80 6.13
N ASP A 105 -1.11 9.47 7.26
CA ASP A 105 -2.10 10.53 7.49
C ASP A 105 -1.94 11.70 6.51
N ILE A 106 -0.69 12.05 6.14
CA ILE A 106 -0.38 13.09 5.15
C ILE A 106 -0.68 12.57 3.74
N ILE A 107 -0.31 11.31 3.44
CA ILE A 107 -0.57 10.68 2.15
C ILE A 107 -2.08 10.62 1.89
N ALA A 108 -2.87 10.24 2.90
CA ALA A 108 -4.32 10.21 2.83
C ALA A 108 -4.94 11.60 2.55
N GLU A 109 -4.44 12.65 3.20
CA GLU A 109 -4.86 14.02 2.93
C GLU A 109 -4.56 14.44 1.49
N GLU A 110 -3.36 14.16 1.00
CA GLU A 110 -2.98 14.49 -0.37
C GLU A 110 -3.76 13.67 -1.39
N ALA A 111 -4.06 12.38 -1.11
CA ALA A 111 -4.90 11.56 -1.97
C ALA A 111 -6.33 12.10 -2.05
N LYS A 112 -6.88 12.54 -0.91
CA LYS A 112 -8.20 13.19 -0.86
C LYS A 112 -8.23 14.48 -1.67
N ASN A 113 -7.20 15.31 -1.53
CA ASN A 113 -7.07 16.57 -2.27
C ASN A 113 -6.90 16.35 -3.79
N ALA A 114 -6.15 15.32 -4.18
CA ALA A 114 -5.94 14.96 -5.58
C ALA A 114 -7.14 14.22 -6.20
N GLY A 115 -8.08 13.72 -5.39
CA GLY A 115 -9.23 12.94 -5.85
C GLY A 115 -8.84 11.53 -6.34
N ILE A 116 -7.69 11.00 -5.96
CA ILE A 116 -7.24 9.67 -6.33
C ILE A 116 -7.62 8.65 -5.24
N ARG A 117 -8.15 7.50 -5.65
CA ARG A 117 -8.57 6.44 -4.74
C ARG A 117 -7.37 5.68 -4.22
N GLY A 118 -7.34 5.35 -2.91
CA GLY A 118 -6.24 4.57 -2.34
C GLY A 118 -6.60 3.74 -1.12
N VAL A 119 -5.89 2.63 -0.99
CA VAL A 119 -5.75 1.85 0.24
C VAL A 119 -4.38 2.22 0.82
N MET A 120 -4.29 2.51 2.13
CA MET A 120 -3.05 2.98 2.70
C MET A 120 -2.96 2.72 4.21
N GLY A 121 -1.76 2.49 4.70
CA GLY A 121 -1.56 2.26 6.13
C GLY A 121 -0.13 2.48 6.60
N GLU A 122 0.00 3.02 7.80
CA GLU A 122 1.28 3.20 8.48
C GLU A 122 2.00 1.86 8.65
N SER A 123 3.26 1.78 8.21
CA SER A 123 4.04 0.54 8.23
C SER A 123 4.67 0.28 9.58
N MET A 124 4.17 -0.72 10.31
CA MET A 124 4.79 -1.19 11.56
C MET A 124 6.12 -1.86 11.31
N ILE A 125 7.10 -1.55 12.14
CA ILE A 125 8.44 -2.11 12.16
C ILE A 125 9.00 -2.05 13.59
N ASP A 126 9.86 -2.98 13.99
CA ASP A 126 10.30 -3.13 15.39
C ASP A 126 11.44 -2.17 15.79
N PHE A 127 11.73 -1.16 15.00
CA PHE A 127 12.70 -0.11 15.34
C PHE A 127 12.14 1.28 15.07
N ALA A 128 12.77 2.30 15.64
CA ALA A 128 12.36 3.68 15.47
C ALA A 128 12.39 4.11 14.00
N THR A 129 11.33 4.77 13.56
CA THR A 129 11.16 5.29 12.20
C THR A 129 11.11 6.81 12.20
N ALA A 130 10.93 7.41 11.04
CA ALA A 130 10.71 8.85 10.92
C ALA A 130 9.36 9.29 11.53
N SER A 131 8.35 8.41 11.61
CA SER A 131 6.99 8.76 12.05
C SER A 131 6.66 8.31 13.47
N PHE A 132 7.35 7.30 14.03
CA PHE A 132 7.14 6.81 15.39
C PHE A 132 8.42 6.25 15.99
N GLN A 133 8.50 6.21 17.32
CA GLN A 133 9.68 5.70 18.04
C GLN A 133 9.45 4.31 18.62
N THR A 134 8.21 3.90 18.83
CA THR A 134 7.83 2.61 19.38
C THR A 134 6.69 1.98 18.58
N VAL A 135 6.56 0.65 18.64
CA VAL A 135 5.45 -0.08 17.98
C VAL A 135 4.10 0.42 18.48
N ASP A 136 3.98 0.71 19.78
CA ASP A 136 2.72 1.22 20.35
C ASP A 136 2.33 2.60 19.76
N GLU A 137 3.32 3.48 19.55
CA GLU A 137 3.08 4.76 18.86
C GLU A 137 2.65 4.53 17.41
N GLY A 138 3.29 3.60 16.70
CA GLY A 138 2.94 3.25 15.33
C GLY A 138 1.52 2.68 15.23
N LEU A 139 1.15 1.75 16.12
CA LEU A 139 -0.21 1.21 16.19
C LEU A 139 -1.25 2.29 16.50
N ALA A 140 -0.91 3.23 17.40
CA ALA A 140 -1.79 4.36 17.68
C ALA A 140 -1.99 5.28 16.47
N ARG A 141 -0.95 5.50 15.65
CA ARG A 141 -1.06 6.24 14.38
C ARG A 141 -1.94 5.51 13.37
N CYS A 142 -1.74 4.19 13.21
CA CYS A 142 -2.62 3.36 12.40
C CYS A 142 -4.09 3.49 12.84
N GLU A 143 -4.34 3.36 14.12
CA GLU A 143 -5.70 3.47 14.67
C GLU A 143 -6.30 4.86 14.42
N ALA A 144 -5.52 5.92 14.58
CA ALA A 144 -5.96 7.29 14.30
C ALA A 144 -6.30 7.48 12.82
N LEU A 145 -5.49 6.94 11.91
CA LEU A 145 -5.74 6.96 10.47
C LEU A 145 -7.07 6.25 10.14
N ILE A 146 -7.29 5.04 10.70
CA ILE A 146 -8.53 4.29 10.50
C ILE A 146 -9.73 5.09 11.00
N ARG A 147 -9.67 5.61 12.21
CA ARG A 147 -10.79 6.38 12.81
C ARG A 147 -11.11 7.65 12.00
N LYS A 148 -10.10 8.32 11.45
CA LYS A 148 -10.28 9.53 10.64
C LYS A 148 -10.97 9.27 9.31
N TRP A 149 -10.60 8.17 8.64
CA TRP A 149 -10.99 7.92 7.26
C TRP A 149 -11.96 6.75 7.06
N GLN A 150 -12.34 6.02 8.11
CA GLN A 150 -13.29 4.92 8.01
C GLN A 150 -14.62 5.40 7.40
N GLY A 151 -15.03 4.75 6.30
CA GLY A 151 -16.26 5.10 5.58
C GLY A 151 -16.08 6.22 4.53
N ASP A 152 -14.89 6.75 4.33
CA ASP A 152 -14.64 7.66 3.20
C ASP A 152 -14.77 6.93 1.85
N SER A 153 -15.22 7.66 0.82
CA SER A 153 -15.53 7.08 -0.49
C SER A 153 -14.31 6.74 -1.33
N ILE A 154 -13.16 7.35 -1.05
CA ILE A 154 -11.93 7.16 -1.84
C ILE A 154 -10.71 6.83 -0.99
N ILE A 155 -10.72 7.14 0.31
CA ILE A 155 -9.63 6.82 1.23
C ILE A 155 -10.02 5.60 2.04
N HIS A 156 -9.28 4.51 1.88
CA HIS A 156 -9.51 3.24 2.56
C HIS A 156 -8.32 2.93 3.46
N PRO A 157 -8.38 3.27 4.75
CA PRO A 157 -7.28 2.99 5.66
C PRO A 157 -7.10 1.49 5.87
N SER A 158 -5.85 1.08 5.99
CA SER A 158 -5.44 -0.30 6.31
C SER A 158 -4.44 -0.30 7.46
N VAL A 159 -4.12 -1.45 7.98
CA VAL A 159 -2.96 -1.67 8.83
C VAL A 159 -1.84 -2.23 7.98
N CYS A 160 -0.63 -1.70 8.13
CA CYS A 160 0.53 -2.26 7.46
C CYS A 160 1.54 -2.77 8.47
N VAL A 161 2.16 -3.90 8.16
CA VAL A 161 3.30 -4.43 8.88
C VAL A 161 4.38 -4.76 7.86
N HIS A 162 5.59 -4.25 8.08
CA HIS A 162 6.61 -4.20 7.02
C HIS A 162 6.90 -5.59 6.45
N ALA A 163 7.53 -6.47 7.25
CA ALA A 163 7.90 -7.80 6.78
C ALA A 163 8.17 -8.75 7.96
N PRO A 164 8.13 -10.08 7.74
CA PRO A 164 8.45 -11.06 8.79
C PRO A 164 9.85 -10.90 9.37
N TYR A 165 10.81 -10.39 8.59
CA TYR A 165 12.21 -10.25 9.03
C TYR A 165 12.50 -8.96 9.82
N THR A 166 11.61 -7.97 9.75
CA THR A 166 11.74 -6.68 10.48
C THR A 166 10.75 -6.53 11.61
N CYS A 167 9.85 -7.49 11.77
CA CYS A 167 8.82 -7.47 12.80
C CYS A 167 8.86 -8.74 13.65
N SER A 168 8.70 -8.58 14.95
CA SER A 168 8.50 -9.68 15.89
C SER A 168 7.12 -10.30 15.69
N GLN A 169 6.96 -11.54 16.18
CA GLN A 169 5.65 -12.19 16.19
C GLN A 169 4.61 -11.35 16.95
N ALA A 170 5.02 -10.67 18.00
CA ALA A 170 4.12 -9.80 18.78
C ALA A 170 3.60 -8.65 17.94
N THR A 171 4.47 -7.94 17.21
CA THR A 171 4.08 -6.84 16.31
C THR A 171 3.18 -7.32 15.18
N LEU A 172 3.51 -8.46 14.56
CA LEU A 172 2.67 -9.09 13.55
C LEU A 172 1.26 -9.37 14.06
N GLN A 173 1.14 -10.00 15.22
CA GLN A 173 -0.14 -10.35 15.83
C GLN A 173 -0.93 -9.13 16.33
N GLN A 174 -0.28 -8.12 16.91
CA GLN A 174 -0.94 -6.88 17.32
C GLN A 174 -1.49 -6.12 16.11
N SER A 175 -0.73 -6.07 15.02
CA SER A 175 -1.17 -5.46 13.76
C SER A 175 -2.39 -6.20 13.17
N LYS A 176 -2.37 -7.54 13.16
CA LYS A 176 -3.52 -8.34 12.74
C LYS A 176 -4.76 -8.09 13.60
N GLN A 177 -4.58 -8.08 14.93
CA GLN A 177 -5.67 -7.79 15.87
C GLN A 177 -6.28 -6.40 15.64
N LEU A 178 -5.44 -5.40 15.32
CA LEU A 178 -5.90 -4.05 15.00
C LEU A 178 -6.74 -4.06 13.71
N ALA A 179 -6.24 -4.70 12.65
CA ALA A 179 -6.97 -4.82 11.38
C ALA A 179 -8.31 -5.51 11.56
N ASP A 180 -8.34 -6.63 12.29
CA ASP A 180 -9.56 -7.40 12.57
C ASP A 180 -10.57 -6.62 13.39
N ARG A 181 -10.11 -5.88 14.41
CA ARG A 181 -10.96 -5.04 15.26
C ARG A 181 -11.75 -4.01 14.45
N TYR A 182 -11.14 -3.43 13.43
CA TYR A 182 -11.76 -2.42 12.58
C TYR A 182 -12.35 -2.97 11.28
N GLY A 183 -12.20 -4.28 11.00
CA GLY A 183 -12.66 -4.91 9.76
C GLY A 183 -11.98 -4.35 8.53
N THR A 184 -10.70 -3.96 8.65
CA THR A 184 -9.91 -3.39 7.55
C THR A 184 -8.86 -4.37 7.04
N LEU A 185 -8.18 -3.99 5.95
CA LEU A 185 -7.11 -4.79 5.36
C LEU A 185 -5.83 -4.72 6.19
N LEU A 186 -5.04 -5.78 6.14
CA LEU A 186 -3.65 -5.81 6.60
C LEU A 186 -2.73 -6.01 5.40
N GLN A 187 -1.66 -5.24 5.30
CA GLN A 187 -0.66 -5.34 4.25
C GLN A 187 0.68 -5.79 4.83
N ILE A 188 1.41 -6.61 4.06
CA ILE A 188 2.72 -7.13 4.47
C ILE A 188 3.54 -7.55 3.24
N HIS A 189 4.86 -7.34 3.27
CA HIS A 189 5.79 -7.94 2.31
C HIS A 189 6.04 -9.41 2.66
N VAL A 190 5.97 -10.31 1.69
CA VAL A 190 6.13 -11.75 1.90
C VAL A 190 6.98 -12.37 0.80
N ALA A 191 8.02 -13.09 1.18
CA ALA A 191 8.86 -13.88 0.29
C ALA A 191 9.34 -13.07 -0.95
N GLU A 192 9.78 -11.84 -0.71
CA GLU A 192 10.28 -10.94 -1.75
C GLU A 192 11.63 -11.40 -2.28
N THR A 193 12.52 -11.81 -1.37
CA THR A 193 13.86 -12.27 -1.73
C THR A 193 14.13 -13.68 -1.22
N ARG A 194 15.07 -14.35 -1.89
CA ARG A 194 15.57 -15.65 -1.43
C ARG A 194 16.19 -15.57 -0.03
N GLN A 195 16.92 -14.50 0.26
CA GLN A 195 17.54 -14.28 1.56
C GLN A 195 16.49 -14.22 2.67
N GLU A 196 15.37 -13.52 2.47
CA GLU A 196 14.24 -13.51 3.40
C GLU A 196 13.75 -14.92 3.71
N VAL A 197 13.55 -15.74 2.67
CA VAL A 197 13.08 -17.12 2.84
C VAL A 197 14.07 -17.96 3.66
N GLU A 198 15.38 -17.84 3.37
CA GLU A 198 16.43 -18.53 4.10
C GLU A 198 16.49 -18.09 5.58
N ASP A 199 16.46 -16.78 5.85
CA ASP A 199 16.53 -16.21 7.19
C ASP A 199 15.29 -16.55 8.04
N ILE A 200 14.10 -16.45 7.48
CA ILE A 200 12.85 -16.78 8.19
C ILE A 200 12.81 -18.28 8.47
N THR A 201 13.18 -19.12 7.49
CA THR A 201 13.22 -20.57 7.69
C THR A 201 14.23 -20.98 8.75
N ALA A 202 15.42 -20.38 8.77
CA ALA A 202 16.42 -20.63 9.79
C ALA A 202 15.95 -20.22 11.20
N ARG A 203 15.20 -19.12 11.32
CA ARG A 203 14.69 -18.60 12.59
C ARG A 203 13.48 -19.35 13.12
N THR A 204 12.56 -19.76 12.24
CA THR A 204 11.24 -20.27 12.64
C THR A 204 11.02 -21.75 12.33
N GLY A 205 11.89 -22.34 11.51
CA GLY A 205 11.70 -23.70 10.97
C GLY A 205 10.69 -23.78 9.84
N MET A 206 10.12 -22.66 9.39
CA MET A 206 9.09 -22.57 8.36
C MET A 206 9.42 -21.46 7.36
N PRO A 207 9.11 -21.62 6.06
CA PRO A 207 9.21 -20.53 5.11
C PRO A 207 8.18 -19.42 5.41
N PRO A 208 8.33 -18.20 4.85
CA PRO A 208 7.59 -17.02 5.29
C PRO A 208 6.07 -17.17 5.33
N ALA A 209 5.43 -17.66 4.27
CA ALA A 209 3.97 -17.76 4.25
C ALA A 209 3.46 -18.88 5.20
N GLU A 210 4.13 -20.01 5.30
CA GLU A 210 3.80 -21.04 6.30
C GLU A 210 3.92 -20.50 7.73
N TYR A 211 4.98 -19.74 8.01
CA TYR A 211 5.16 -19.09 9.31
C TYR A 211 4.02 -18.12 9.61
N LEU A 212 3.72 -17.22 8.70
CA LEU A 212 2.64 -16.23 8.87
C LEU A 212 1.28 -16.91 9.06
N HIS A 213 1.01 -17.99 8.30
CA HIS A 213 -0.19 -18.79 8.48
C HIS A 213 -0.23 -19.44 9.88
N SER A 214 0.89 -20.04 10.33
CA SER A 214 0.98 -20.72 11.64
C SER A 214 0.69 -19.82 12.83
N ILE A 215 0.99 -18.51 12.72
CA ILE A 215 0.70 -17.51 13.75
C ILE A 215 -0.66 -16.81 13.58
N GLY A 216 -1.47 -17.26 12.61
CA GLY A 216 -2.81 -16.74 12.35
C GLY A 216 -2.84 -15.36 11.70
N LEU A 217 -1.78 -14.97 10.99
CA LEU A 217 -1.75 -13.68 10.32
C LEU A 217 -2.45 -13.70 8.96
N LEU A 218 -2.25 -14.78 8.17
CA LEU A 218 -2.84 -14.90 6.84
C LEU A 218 -4.33 -15.22 6.92
N ASP A 219 -5.13 -14.37 6.28
CA ASP A 219 -6.57 -14.46 6.18
C ASP A 219 -7.02 -13.66 4.93
N ARG A 220 -8.29 -13.78 4.56
CA ARG A 220 -8.90 -13.08 3.41
C ARG A 220 -8.82 -11.55 3.44
N ASN A 221 -8.47 -10.94 4.58
CA ASN A 221 -8.25 -9.50 4.71
C ASN A 221 -6.77 -9.10 4.61
N VAL A 222 -5.88 -10.00 4.16
CA VAL A 222 -4.45 -9.75 4.03
C VAL A 222 -4.07 -9.52 2.58
N ILE A 223 -3.29 -8.48 2.33
CA ILE A 223 -2.61 -8.22 1.06
C ILE A 223 -1.13 -8.58 1.25
N ALA A 224 -0.73 -9.67 0.64
CA ALA A 224 0.67 -10.10 0.63
C ALA A 224 1.36 -9.52 -0.61
N ALA A 225 2.28 -8.56 -0.41
CA ALA A 225 3.07 -7.99 -1.49
C ALA A 225 4.22 -8.93 -1.87
N HIS A 226 4.62 -8.87 -3.15
CA HIS A 226 5.68 -9.63 -3.78
C HIS A 226 5.37 -11.11 -4.01
N CYS A 227 5.44 -11.97 -3.02
CA CYS A 227 5.21 -13.41 -3.11
C CYS A 227 6.06 -14.11 -4.19
N VAL A 228 7.30 -13.62 -4.42
CA VAL A 228 8.18 -14.06 -5.52
C VAL A 228 8.78 -15.45 -5.26
N TRP A 229 9.18 -15.71 -4.02
CA TRP A 229 9.91 -16.92 -3.64
C TRP A 229 9.05 -17.93 -2.86
N LEU A 230 7.75 -18.01 -3.21
CA LEU A 230 6.86 -19.01 -2.64
C LEU A 230 7.12 -20.40 -3.22
N ASN A 231 7.02 -21.42 -2.40
CA ASN A 231 6.90 -22.81 -2.85
C ASN A 231 5.42 -23.19 -3.02
N PRO A 232 5.11 -24.30 -3.74
CA PRO A 232 3.72 -24.70 -3.99
C PRO A 232 2.83 -24.90 -2.74
N LYS A 233 3.42 -25.24 -1.59
CA LYS A 233 2.68 -25.43 -0.33
C LYS A 233 2.31 -24.10 0.34
N GLU A 234 3.07 -23.06 0.06
CA GLU A 234 2.82 -21.73 0.59
C GLU A 234 1.70 -20.99 -0.17
N ILE A 235 1.38 -21.43 -1.38
CA ILE A 235 0.31 -20.81 -2.20
C ILE A 235 -1.08 -21.19 -1.67
N GLU A 236 -1.23 -22.39 -1.09
CA GLU A 236 -2.53 -22.87 -0.62
C GLU A 236 -3.15 -22.03 0.51
N PRO A 237 -2.40 -21.51 1.52
CA PRO A 237 -2.94 -20.65 2.57
C PRO A 237 -3.09 -19.16 2.18
N LEU A 238 -2.62 -18.73 1.01
CA LEU A 238 -2.79 -17.37 0.47
C LEU A 238 -4.09 -17.25 -0.33
#